data_ea71fac81b7c04b5825068f10fb44b50
#
_entry.id   ea71fac81b7c04b5825068f10fb44b50
#
_cell.length_a   1.000
_cell.length_b   1.000
_cell.length_c   1.000
_cell.angle_alpha   90.00
_cell.angle_beta   90.00
_cell.angle_gamma   90.00
#
_symmetry.space_group_name_H-M   'P 1'
#
loop_
_entity.id
_entity.type
_entity.pdbx_description
1 polymer ?
#
loop_
_entity_poly.entity_id
_entity_poly.type
_entity_poly.pdbx_seq_one_letter_code
_entity_poly.pdbx_strand_id
1 'polypeptide(L)'
;MELLSLQIFLDQSGFRPGKLDGLSGEFTQKAADRLCDGLGIPRGKMPDVSHIANPYRQYTVGDDDAKWVGPTASTPEEQEKLKALLYGSLWEAVAERFHCDLNFLQELNPQFKDLAVGSVIRVPDVKEFLMADVKLLEKQRFERQIAEKQSAAATPTPAPVVPPQPMVAPFDLSKPVQAPKPQSLAAATPLPTPAPTPTPTPEPQRRLVLLRAERLIEVYEGDHIVACFPCTPGSTEIPVPEGKWKITGNILLPYFRWDKSILETGVRSETAYNLPPGPNSPVGIVWMGINRPSVGMHGTNSPDRIGRNQSHGCIRLANWDAFAMCQLVKKGTPLEVR
;
A
#
# COMPACT_ATOMS: atom_id res chain seq x y z
N MET A 1 6.62 -8.84 28.70
CA MET A 1 5.72 -7.69 28.48
C MET A 1 6.43 -6.53 27.79
N GLU A 2 7.57 -6.12 28.29
CA GLU A 2 8.29 -4.96 27.72
C GLU A 2 8.61 -5.08 26.22
N LEU A 3 9.01 -6.28 25.77
CA LEU A 3 9.39 -6.47 24.37
C LEU A 3 8.18 -6.42 23.41
N LEU A 4 7.04 -6.99 23.80
CA LEU A 4 5.81 -6.86 23.01
C LEU A 4 5.31 -5.42 22.98
N SER A 5 5.39 -4.68 24.11
CA SER A 5 5.07 -3.24 24.12
C SER A 5 5.96 -2.46 23.17
N LEU A 6 7.26 -2.79 23.11
CA LEU A 6 8.18 -2.22 22.15
C LEU A 6 7.78 -2.55 20.70
N GLN A 7 7.48 -3.82 20.40
CA GLN A 7 7.04 -4.22 19.06
C GLN A 7 5.75 -3.49 18.64
N ILE A 8 4.77 -3.36 19.54
CA ILE A 8 3.54 -2.61 19.31
C ILE A 8 3.83 -1.14 19.02
N PHE A 9 4.68 -0.50 19.83
CA PHE A 9 5.07 0.89 19.63
C PHE A 9 5.75 1.12 18.28
N LEU A 10 6.67 0.26 17.90
CA LEU A 10 7.36 0.30 16.62
C LEU A 10 6.37 0.13 15.45
N ASP A 11 5.47 -0.85 15.55
CA ASP A 11 4.43 -1.09 14.54
C ASP A 11 3.53 0.14 14.34
N GLN A 12 3.03 0.73 15.43
CA GLN A 12 2.18 1.92 15.40
C GLN A 12 2.92 3.17 14.90
N SER A 13 4.23 3.24 15.11
CA SER A 13 5.09 4.33 14.64
C SER A 13 5.50 4.21 13.16
N GLY A 14 5.11 3.12 12.48
CA GLY A 14 5.47 2.87 11.07
C GLY A 14 6.84 2.22 10.87
N PHE A 15 7.58 1.97 11.94
CA PHE A 15 8.84 1.23 11.92
C PHE A 15 8.56 -0.24 12.24
N ARG A 16 8.25 -1.02 11.20
CA ARG A 16 7.69 -2.35 11.35
C ARG A 16 8.69 -3.37 11.91
N PRO A 17 8.39 -4.02 13.06
CA PRO A 17 9.28 -5.00 13.69
C PRO A 17 9.16 -6.40 13.10
N GLY A 18 8.32 -6.61 12.09
CA GLY A 18 7.86 -7.91 11.63
C GLY A 18 6.63 -8.40 12.40
N LYS A 19 6.49 -9.71 12.54
CA LYS A 19 5.40 -10.31 13.32
C LYS A 19 5.55 -9.97 14.80
N LEU A 20 4.42 -9.71 15.45
CA LEU A 20 4.36 -9.48 16.89
C LEU A 20 4.32 -10.83 17.61
N ASP A 21 5.35 -11.12 18.39
CA ASP A 21 5.53 -12.38 19.08
C ASP A 21 6.08 -12.23 20.50
N GLY A 22 6.42 -11.00 20.90
CA GLY A 22 7.03 -10.73 22.19
C GLY A 22 8.47 -11.24 22.33
N LEU A 23 9.11 -11.69 21.23
CA LEU A 23 10.47 -12.21 21.23
C LEU A 23 11.46 -11.18 20.64
N SER A 24 12.70 -11.26 21.11
CA SER A 24 13.78 -10.47 20.53
C SER A 24 14.16 -11.03 19.15
N GLY A 25 14.19 -10.14 18.15
CA GLY A 25 14.55 -10.51 16.79
C GLY A 25 15.32 -9.42 16.07
N GLU A 26 15.99 -9.80 14.98
CA GLU A 26 16.77 -8.85 14.17
C GLU A 26 15.91 -7.70 13.61
N PHE A 27 14.67 -7.97 13.21
CA PHE A 27 13.80 -6.94 12.67
C PHE A 27 13.28 -5.98 13.74
N THR A 28 13.03 -6.46 14.96
CA THR A 28 12.70 -5.58 16.10
C THR A 28 13.86 -4.60 16.37
N GLN A 29 15.11 -5.09 16.39
CA GLN A 29 16.28 -4.24 16.60
C GLN A 29 16.47 -3.26 15.44
N LYS A 30 16.36 -3.72 14.19
CA LYS A 30 16.48 -2.87 13.00
C LYS A 30 15.42 -1.77 12.97
N ALA A 31 14.18 -2.12 13.30
CA ALA A 31 13.08 -1.15 13.38
C ALA A 31 13.35 -0.09 14.45
N ALA A 32 13.83 -0.52 15.62
CA ALA A 32 14.22 0.37 16.70
C ALA A 32 15.35 1.33 16.29
N ASP A 33 16.38 0.81 15.63
CA ASP A 33 17.50 1.63 15.13
C ASP A 33 17.02 2.66 14.10
N ARG A 34 16.13 2.29 13.19
CA ARG A 34 15.56 3.20 12.18
C ARG A 34 14.65 4.26 12.78
N LEU A 35 13.90 3.89 13.82
CA LEU A 35 13.13 4.88 14.59
C LEU A 35 14.07 5.90 15.24
N CYS A 36 15.16 5.46 15.87
CA CYS A 36 16.16 6.36 16.43
C CYS A 36 16.76 7.30 15.36
N ASP A 37 17.11 6.75 14.20
CA ASP A 37 17.60 7.54 13.05
C ASP A 37 16.56 8.58 12.61
N GLY A 38 15.29 8.19 12.51
CA GLY A 38 14.19 9.10 12.13
C GLY A 38 13.94 10.21 13.15
N LEU A 39 14.16 9.93 14.43
CA LEU A 39 14.03 10.91 15.52
C LEU A 39 15.31 11.74 15.73
N GLY A 40 16.41 11.41 15.04
CA GLY A 40 17.71 12.07 15.24
C GLY A 40 18.34 11.81 16.61
N ILE A 41 18.04 10.66 17.23
CA ILE A 41 18.60 10.25 18.53
C ILE A 41 19.58 9.07 18.34
N PRO A 42 20.57 8.92 19.25
CA PRO A 42 21.50 7.80 19.16
C PRO A 42 20.79 6.45 19.21
N ARG A 43 21.18 5.50 18.35
CA ARG A 43 20.71 4.12 18.39
C ARG A 43 20.93 3.50 19.76
N GLY A 44 20.01 2.65 20.19
CA GLY A 44 20.01 2.05 21.55
C GLY A 44 19.38 2.93 22.62
N LYS A 45 19.07 4.21 22.34
CA LYS A 45 18.23 5.07 23.17
C LYS A 45 16.77 4.88 22.76
N MET A 46 16.13 3.85 23.29
CA MET A 46 14.72 3.59 22.98
C MET A 46 13.81 4.66 23.60
N PRO A 47 12.75 5.04 22.87
CA PRO A 47 11.68 5.85 23.44
C PRO A 47 11.04 5.15 24.64
N ASP A 48 10.52 5.95 25.57
CA ASP A 48 9.74 5.42 26.68
C ASP A 48 8.44 4.79 26.16
N VAL A 49 8.31 3.49 26.36
CA VAL A 49 7.11 2.71 26.01
C VAL A 49 6.24 2.38 27.22
N SER A 50 6.52 2.96 28.39
CA SER A 50 5.77 2.72 29.64
C SER A 50 4.29 3.10 29.54
N HIS A 51 3.96 4.00 28.59
CA HIS A 51 2.58 4.36 28.29
C HIS A 51 1.75 3.18 27.71
N ILE A 52 2.41 2.16 27.15
CA ILE A 52 1.77 0.90 26.73
C ILE A 52 1.77 -0.06 27.94
N ALA A 53 1.00 0.30 28.95
CA ALA A 53 0.95 -0.46 30.21
C ALA A 53 0.36 -1.88 30.03
N ASN A 54 -0.55 -2.04 29.08
CA ASN A 54 -1.11 -3.34 28.71
C ASN A 54 -0.97 -3.56 27.20
N PRO A 55 -0.05 -4.45 26.75
CA PRO A 55 0.13 -4.74 25.33
C PRO A 55 -0.95 -5.64 24.72
N TYR A 56 -1.97 -5.99 25.49
CA TYR A 56 -3.03 -6.88 25.08
C TYR A 56 -4.40 -6.24 25.21
N ARG A 57 -5.30 -6.64 24.30
CA ARG A 57 -6.74 -6.37 24.43
C ARG A 57 -7.55 -7.64 24.20
N GLN A 58 -8.81 -7.63 24.63
CA GLN A 58 -9.78 -8.65 24.25
C GLN A 58 -10.33 -8.34 22.86
N TYR A 59 -10.52 -9.38 22.08
CA TYR A 59 -11.12 -9.33 20.77
C TYR A 59 -12.17 -10.42 20.63
N THR A 60 -13.35 -10.06 20.11
CA THR A 60 -14.41 -11.02 19.78
C THR A 60 -14.34 -11.31 18.28
N VAL A 61 -14.06 -12.56 17.93
CA VAL A 61 -14.03 -13.03 16.54
C VAL A 61 -15.39 -12.80 15.90
N GLY A 62 -15.42 -12.08 14.79
CA GLY A 62 -16.64 -11.64 14.15
C GLY A 62 -16.92 -12.29 12.79
N ASP A 63 -18.11 -12.02 12.26
CA ASP A 63 -18.49 -12.43 10.91
C ASP A 63 -17.55 -11.84 9.85
N ASP A 64 -16.95 -10.67 10.12
CA ASP A 64 -15.99 -10.05 9.21
C ASP A 64 -14.69 -10.86 9.07
N ASP A 65 -14.28 -11.59 10.10
CA ASP A 65 -13.17 -12.54 10.00
C ASP A 65 -13.59 -13.77 9.20
N ALA A 66 -14.77 -14.31 9.52
CA ALA A 66 -15.29 -15.53 8.90
C ALA A 66 -15.52 -15.40 7.38
N LYS A 67 -15.86 -14.19 6.90
CA LYS A 67 -16.00 -13.90 5.46
C LYS A 67 -14.73 -14.14 4.65
N TRP A 68 -13.56 -14.10 5.30
CA TRP A 68 -12.27 -14.29 4.65
C TRP A 68 -11.66 -15.67 4.87
N VAL A 69 -12.40 -16.57 5.50
CA VAL A 69 -12.01 -17.98 5.68
C VAL A 69 -12.76 -18.85 4.69
N GLY A 70 -12.06 -19.79 4.07
CA GLY A 70 -12.67 -20.67 3.07
C GLY A 70 -11.79 -21.83 2.65
N PRO A 71 -12.19 -22.55 1.60
CA PRO A 71 -11.43 -23.68 1.12
C PRO A 71 -10.03 -23.26 0.65
N THR A 72 -9.06 -24.06 1.02
CA THR A 72 -7.67 -23.92 0.58
C THR A 72 -7.32 -25.00 -0.44
N ALA A 73 -6.34 -24.74 -1.27
CA ALA A 73 -5.82 -25.68 -2.26
C ALA A 73 -4.30 -25.65 -2.28
N SER A 74 -3.69 -26.81 -2.47
CA SER A 74 -2.23 -26.96 -2.38
C SER A 74 -1.52 -26.75 -3.71
N THR A 75 -2.22 -26.99 -4.84
CA THR A 75 -1.62 -26.86 -6.17
C THR A 75 -2.16 -25.64 -6.92
N PRO A 76 -1.35 -25.02 -7.79
CA PRO A 76 -1.80 -23.90 -8.63
C PRO A 76 -3.02 -24.24 -9.48
N GLU A 77 -3.11 -25.47 -9.97
CA GLU A 77 -4.25 -25.94 -10.76
C GLU A 77 -5.55 -25.97 -9.95
N GLU A 78 -5.49 -26.38 -8.69
CA GLU A 78 -6.65 -26.38 -7.79
C GLU A 78 -7.00 -24.94 -7.35
N GLN A 79 -5.96 -24.12 -7.07
CA GLN A 79 -6.11 -22.73 -6.68
C GLN A 79 -6.81 -21.89 -7.75
N GLU A 80 -6.51 -22.13 -9.05
CA GLU A 80 -7.16 -21.44 -10.17
C GLU A 80 -8.69 -21.67 -10.21
N LYS A 81 -9.15 -22.83 -9.73
CA LYS A 81 -10.58 -23.20 -9.70
C LYS A 81 -11.35 -22.53 -8.54
N LEU A 82 -10.65 -21.94 -7.58
CA LEU A 82 -11.26 -21.21 -6.46
C LEU A 82 -11.74 -19.83 -6.91
N LYS A 83 -12.74 -19.28 -6.21
CA LYS A 83 -13.21 -17.91 -6.45
C LYS A 83 -12.28 -16.86 -5.85
N ALA A 84 -11.58 -17.21 -4.77
CA ALA A 84 -10.63 -16.38 -4.05
C ALA A 84 -9.70 -17.29 -3.24
N LEU A 85 -8.48 -16.82 -2.97
CA LEU A 85 -7.52 -17.49 -2.10
C LEU A 85 -7.66 -16.91 -0.68
N LEU A 86 -8.63 -17.48 0.05
CA LEU A 86 -9.00 -17.06 1.41
C LEU A 86 -8.06 -17.68 2.45
N TYR A 87 -8.12 -17.19 3.69
CA TYR A 87 -7.46 -17.82 4.84
C TYR A 87 -7.98 -19.24 5.06
N GLY A 88 -7.11 -20.14 5.52
CA GLY A 88 -7.46 -21.51 5.83
C GLY A 88 -8.18 -21.68 7.16
N SER A 89 -8.09 -20.70 8.05
CA SER A 89 -8.70 -20.74 9.37
C SER A 89 -8.94 -19.35 9.95
N LEU A 90 -9.82 -19.27 10.97
CA LEU A 90 -10.01 -18.06 11.75
C LEU A 90 -8.74 -17.65 12.50
N TRP A 91 -7.93 -18.63 12.94
CA TRP A 91 -6.64 -18.35 13.56
C TRP A 91 -5.71 -17.57 12.65
N GLU A 92 -5.60 -17.98 11.39
CA GLU A 92 -4.78 -17.31 10.39
C GLU A 92 -5.32 -15.90 10.11
N ALA A 93 -6.63 -15.76 9.90
CA ALA A 93 -7.28 -14.47 9.64
C ALA A 93 -7.04 -13.47 10.79
N VAL A 94 -7.19 -13.92 12.03
CA VAL A 94 -6.99 -13.07 13.21
C VAL A 94 -5.51 -12.78 13.45
N ALA A 95 -4.62 -13.74 13.21
CA ALA A 95 -3.18 -13.51 13.32
C ALA A 95 -2.70 -12.40 12.36
N GLU A 96 -3.11 -12.43 11.09
CA GLU A 96 -2.82 -11.34 10.15
C GLU A 96 -3.46 -10.02 10.55
N ARG A 97 -4.71 -10.05 11.01
CA ARG A 97 -5.43 -8.85 11.46
C ARG A 97 -4.68 -8.07 12.53
N PHE A 98 -4.00 -8.79 13.43
CA PHE A 98 -3.24 -8.21 14.54
C PHE A 98 -1.72 -8.25 14.35
N HIS A 99 -1.25 -8.45 13.12
CA HIS A 99 0.18 -8.50 12.76
C HIS A 99 0.98 -9.51 13.58
N CYS A 100 0.33 -10.58 14.03
CA CYS A 100 0.79 -11.45 15.08
C CYS A 100 1.35 -12.76 14.51
N ASP A 101 2.31 -13.36 15.20
CA ASP A 101 2.70 -14.74 14.94
C ASP A 101 1.54 -15.68 15.31
N LEU A 102 1.24 -16.63 14.43
CA LEU A 102 0.12 -17.56 14.62
C LEU A 102 0.29 -18.43 15.88
N ASN A 103 1.50 -18.96 16.09
CA ASN A 103 1.76 -19.82 17.26
C ASN A 103 1.67 -19.01 18.56
N PHE A 104 2.24 -17.79 18.55
CA PHE A 104 2.14 -16.89 19.68
C PHE A 104 0.67 -16.55 20.00
N LEU A 105 -0.16 -16.29 18.99
CA LEU A 105 -1.59 -16.01 19.20
C LEU A 105 -2.30 -17.23 19.83
N GLN A 106 -1.99 -18.44 19.40
CA GLN A 106 -2.52 -19.68 19.99
C GLN A 106 -2.03 -19.89 21.41
N GLU A 107 -0.76 -19.63 21.69
CA GLU A 107 -0.18 -19.69 23.05
C GLU A 107 -0.82 -18.68 24.02
N LEU A 108 -1.22 -17.52 23.52
CA LEU A 108 -1.97 -16.54 24.31
C LEU A 108 -3.41 -17.01 24.67
N ASN A 109 -3.94 -17.99 23.93
CA ASN A 109 -5.33 -18.43 24.01
C ASN A 109 -5.46 -19.95 24.06
N PRO A 110 -4.78 -20.64 24.97
CA PRO A 110 -4.66 -22.11 24.98
C PRO A 110 -5.99 -22.82 25.25
N GLN A 111 -7.02 -22.10 25.69
CA GLN A 111 -8.36 -22.62 25.93
C GLN A 111 -9.12 -22.94 24.62
N PHE A 112 -8.66 -22.44 23.47
CA PHE A 112 -9.29 -22.67 22.18
C PHE A 112 -8.40 -23.57 21.31
N LYS A 113 -8.92 -24.71 20.88
CA LYS A 113 -8.30 -25.51 19.82
C LYS A 113 -8.58 -24.87 18.46
N ASP A 114 -9.85 -24.54 18.22
CA ASP A 114 -10.34 -23.88 17.01
C ASP A 114 -11.16 -22.64 17.42
N LEU A 115 -11.11 -21.60 16.59
CA LEU A 115 -11.92 -20.40 16.79
C LEU A 115 -13.27 -20.53 16.08
N ALA A 116 -14.28 -19.90 16.66
CA ALA A 116 -15.60 -19.69 16.06
C ALA A 116 -15.99 -18.21 16.17
N VAL A 117 -16.93 -17.79 15.37
CA VAL A 117 -17.58 -16.47 15.55
C VAL A 117 -18.16 -16.40 16.96
N GLY A 118 -17.87 -15.31 17.67
CA GLY A 118 -18.22 -15.13 19.09
C GLY A 118 -17.10 -15.57 20.06
N SER A 119 -16.03 -16.24 19.63
CA SER A 119 -14.89 -16.52 20.51
C SER A 119 -14.27 -15.23 20.99
N VAL A 120 -14.07 -15.10 22.33
CA VAL A 120 -13.40 -13.96 22.94
C VAL A 120 -11.96 -14.35 23.26
N ILE A 121 -11.01 -13.72 22.60
CA ILE A 121 -9.60 -14.07 22.69
C ILE A 121 -8.75 -12.84 23.06
N ARG A 122 -7.54 -13.10 23.56
CA ARG A 122 -6.52 -12.08 23.82
C ARG A 122 -5.67 -11.88 22.57
N VAL A 123 -5.46 -10.63 22.18
CA VAL A 123 -4.67 -10.24 21.01
C VAL A 123 -3.71 -9.09 21.36
N PRO A 124 -2.63 -8.84 20.61
CA PRO A 124 -1.82 -7.62 20.74
C PRO A 124 -2.67 -6.38 20.47
N ASP A 125 -2.43 -5.30 21.22
CA ASP A 125 -3.16 -4.04 21.08
C ASP A 125 -2.54 -3.16 19.99
N VAL A 126 -2.76 -3.52 18.75
CA VAL A 126 -2.31 -2.79 17.56
C VAL A 126 -3.48 -2.32 16.71
N LYS A 127 -3.21 -1.42 15.77
CA LYS A 127 -4.15 -1.06 14.73
C LYS A 127 -4.41 -2.27 13.84
N GLU A 128 -5.67 -2.61 13.67
CA GLU A 128 -6.07 -3.78 12.89
C GLU A 128 -5.76 -3.61 11.39
N PHE A 129 -5.28 -4.67 10.78
CA PHE A 129 -5.29 -4.83 9.34
C PHE A 129 -6.63 -5.45 8.91
N LEU A 130 -7.40 -4.70 8.13
CA LEU A 130 -8.74 -5.11 7.72
C LEU A 130 -8.81 -5.34 6.20
N MET A 131 -9.23 -6.53 5.81
CA MET A 131 -9.51 -6.83 4.40
C MET A 131 -10.65 -5.98 3.83
N ALA A 132 -11.55 -5.47 4.69
CA ALA A 132 -12.57 -4.49 4.31
C ALA A 132 -11.94 -3.17 3.84
N ASP A 133 -10.87 -2.71 4.48
CA ASP A 133 -10.14 -1.49 4.09
C ASP A 133 -9.44 -1.68 2.74
N VAL A 134 -8.91 -2.88 2.48
CA VAL A 134 -8.32 -3.22 1.16
C VAL A 134 -9.36 -3.08 0.05
N LYS A 135 -10.56 -3.67 0.24
CA LYS A 135 -11.67 -3.55 -0.72
C LYS A 135 -12.19 -2.12 -0.87
N LEU A 136 -12.28 -1.39 0.22
CA LEU A 136 -12.70 0.01 0.19
C LEU A 136 -11.70 0.86 -0.62
N LEU A 137 -10.40 0.69 -0.38
CA LEU A 137 -9.36 1.40 -1.12
C LEU A 137 -9.34 1.01 -2.61
N GLU A 138 -9.55 -0.27 -2.93
CA GLU A 138 -9.69 -0.75 -4.31
C GLU A 138 -10.84 -0.04 -5.03
N LYS A 139 -12.03 -0.03 -4.41
CA LYS A 139 -13.22 0.65 -4.94
C LYS A 139 -12.98 2.15 -5.15
N GLN A 140 -12.42 2.85 -4.16
CA GLN A 140 -12.11 4.27 -4.26
C GLN A 140 -11.13 4.60 -5.40
N ARG A 141 -10.10 3.77 -5.58
CA ARG A 141 -9.14 3.93 -6.68
C ARG A 141 -9.79 3.71 -8.04
N PHE A 142 -10.65 2.70 -8.16
CA PHE A 142 -11.40 2.44 -9.37
C PHE A 142 -12.34 3.60 -9.74
N GLU A 143 -13.11 4.11 -8.78
CA GLU A 143 -14.00 5.26 -8.96
C GLU A 143 -13.22 6.51 -9.39
N ARG A 144 -12.06 6.78 -8.77
CA ARG A 144 -11.18 7.89 -9.16
C ARG A 144 -10.69 7.75 -10.60
N GLN A 145 -10.25 6.56 -11.01
CA GLN A 145 -9.79 6.33 -12.38
C GLN A 145 -10.89 6.54 -13.41
N ILE A 146 -12.14 6.17 -13.09
CA ILE A 146 -13.30 6.45 -13.95
C ILE A 146 -13.52 7.97 -14.07
N ALA A 147 -13.53 8.69 -12.95
CA ALA A 147 -13.73 10.14 -12.92
C ALA A 147 -12.62 10.88 -13.72
N GLU A 148 -11.36 10.48 -13.56
CA GLU A 148 -10.23 11.04 -14.32
C GLU A 148 -10.37 10.79 -15.83
N LYS A 149 -10.78 9.60 -16.24
CA LYS A 149 -11.03 9.28 -17.67
C LYS A 149 -12.18 10.08 -18.25
N GLN A 150 -13.26 10.27 -17.49
CA GLN A 150 -14.41 11.07 -17.92
C GLN A 150 -14.04 12.56 -18.03
N SER A 151 -13.28 13.09 -17.08
CA SER A 151 -12.78 14.47 -17.11
C SER A 151 -11.83 14.71 -18.29
N ALA A 152 -10.93 13.76 -18.54
CA ALA A 152 -10.02 13.85 -19.69
C ALA A 152 -10.76 13.79 -21.05
N ALA A 153 -11.86 13.03 -21.12
CA ALA A 153 -12.70 12.95 -22.32
C ALA A 153 -13.59 14.21 -22.51
N ALA A 154 -13.89 14.93 -21.42
CA ALA A 154 -14.69 16.15 -21.44
C ALA A 154 -13.87 17.43 -21.72
N THR A 155 -12.55 17.34 -21.86
CA THR A 155 -11.71 18.49 -22.25
C THR A 155 -12.10 18.89 -23.68
N PRO A 156 -12.63 20.10 -23.93
CA PRO A 156 -13.07 20.48 -25.26
C PRO A 156 -11.88 20.48 -26.21
N THR A 157 -12.07 19.85 -27.37
CA THR A 157 -11.17 19.99 -28.52
C THR A 157 -10.91 21.49 -28.72
N PRO A 158 -9.64 21.94 -28.84
CA PRO A 158 -9.38 23.35 -29.12
C PRO A 158 -10.19 23.75 -30.36
N ALA A 159 -10.92 24.85 -30.22
CA ALA A 159 -11.75 25.38 -31.30
C ALA A 159 -10.89 25.46 -32.56
N PRO A 160 -11.44 25.13 -33.76
CA PRO A 160 -10.68 25.22 -35.00
C PRO A 160 -10.16 26.63 -35.13
N VAL A 161 -8.86 26.79 -35.34
CA VAL A 161 -8.22 28.06 -35.63
C VAL A 161 -8.85 28.57 -36.91
N VAL A 162 -9.74 29.58 -36.78
CA VAL A 162 -10.32 30.30 -37.95
C VAL A 162 -9.15 31.01 -38.59
N PRO A 163 -8.86 30.75 -39.89
CA PRO A 163 -7.83 31.50 -40.59
C PRO A 163 -8.18 32.97 -40.60
N PRO A 164 -7.20 33.90 -40.53
CA PRO A 164 -7.46 35.32 -40.53
C PRO A 164 -8.23 35.72 -41.82
N GLN A 165 -9.40 36.33 -41.64
CA GLN A 165 -10.15 36.89 -42.75
C GLN A 165 -9.35 38.04 -43.38
N PRO A 166 -9.38 38.24 -44.71
CA PRO A 166 -8.69 39.32 -45.36
C PRO A 166 -9.24 40.67 -44.88
N MET A 167 -8.34 41.58 -44.54
CA MET A 167 -8.63 42.93 -44.08
C MET A 167 -9.56 43.65 -45.08
N VAL A 168 -10.74 44.06 -44.61
CA VAL A 168 -11.66 44.95 -45.34
C VAL A 168 -11.06 46.33 -45.32
N ALA A 169 -11.19 47.03 -46.46
CA ALA A 169 -10.65 48.38 -46.77
C ALA A 169 -10.99 49.46 -45.73
N PRO A 170 -10.21 50.52 -45.63
CA PRO A 170 -10.32 51.54 -44.58
C PRO A 170 -11.67 52.29 -44.59
N PHE A 171 -12.21 52.40 -43.37
CA PHE A 171 -13.45 53.11 -43.07
C PHE A 171 -13.27 54.60 -43.32
N ASP A 172 -14.23 55.26 -44.09
CA ASP A 172 -14.26 56.68 -44.36
C ASP A 172 -14.73 57.46 -43.11
N LEU A 173 -13.84 58.26 -42.53
CA LEU A 173 -14.03 59.03 -41.30
C LEU A 173 -14.77 60.39 -41.53
N SER A 174 -15.38 60.65 -42.68
CA SER A 174 -15.97 61.95 -43.00
C SER A 174 -17.46 62.12 -42.63
N LYS A 175 -18.10 61.13 -41.95
CA LYS A 175 -19.51 61.27 -41.53
C LYS A 175 -19.64 61.28 -40.01
N PRO A 176 -20.31 62.29 -39.41
CA PRO A 176 -20.52 62.38 -37.97
C PRO A 176 -21.57 61.39 -37.51
N VAL A 177 -21.17 60.49 -36.56
CA VAL A 177 -22.07 59.57 -35.87
C VAL A 177 -22.68 60.29 -34.66
N GLN A 178 -23.99 60.38 -34.60
CA GLN A 178 -24.71 60.91 -33.43
C GLN A 178 -24.63 59.91 -32.29
N ALA A 179 -24.18 60.37 -31.14
CA ALA A 179 -24.11 59.56 -29.90
C ALA A 179 -25.52 59.27 -29.34
N PRO A 180 -25.84 58.06 -28.94
CA PRO A 180 -27.08 57.81 -28.25
C PRO A 180 -27.03 58.34 -26.80
N LYS A 181 -28.17 58.87 -26.31
CA LYS A 181 -28.34 59.36 -24.94
C LYS A 181 -28.09 58.24 -23.89
N PRO A 182 -27.49 58.60 -22.76
CA PRO A 182 -27.27 57.63 -21.68
C PRO A 182 -28.59 57.20 -21.03
N GLN A 183 -28.89 55.89 -21.08
CA GLN A 183 -29.91 55.27 -20.23
C GLN A 183 -29.29 54.96 -18.89
N SER A 184 -29.93 55.40 -17.81
CA SER A 184 -29.58 55.11 -16.43
C SER A 184 -29.61 53.58 -16.18
N LEU A 185 -28.47 52.97 -15.99
CA LEU A 185 -28.34 51.60 -15.48
C LEU A 185 -28.48 51.64 -13.97
N ALA A 186 -29.52 50.99 -13.45
CA ALA A 186 -29.67 50.70 -12.03
C ALA A 186 -28.45 49.87 -11.55
N ALA A 187 -27.90 50.26 -10.40
CA ALA A 187 -26.75 49.60 -9.80
C ALA A 187 -27.02 48.11 -9.53
N ALA A 188 -26.33 47.25 -10.25
CA ALA A 188 -26.28 45.82 -9.97
C ALA A 188 -25.45 45.58 -8.68
N THR A 189 -26.05 44.95 -7.70
CA THR A 189 -25.37 44.50 -6.46
C THR A 189 -24.26 43.53 -6.86
N PRO A 190 -23.01 43.70 -6.39
CA PRO A 190 -21.95 42.77 -6.74
C PRO A 190 -22.23 41.39 -6.10
N LEU A 191 -22.20 40.34 -6.94
CA LEU A 191 -22.21 38.97 -6.47
C LEU A 191 -21.03 38.74 -5.53
N PRO A 192 -21.18 37.97 -4.43
CA PRO A 192 -20.07 37.66 -3.55
C PRO A 192 -19.02 36.87 -4.33
N THR A 193 -17.79 37.34 -4.31
CA THR A 193 -16.62 36.64 -4.87
C THR A 193 -16.49 35.29 -4.15
N PRO A 194 -16.42 34.15 -4.86
CA PRO A 194 -16.21 32.88 -4.23
C PRO A 194 -14.89 32.91 -3.47
N ALA A 195 -14.91 32.42 -2.22
CA ALA A 195 -13.72 32.33 -1.40
C ALA A 195 -12.66 31.47 -2.15
N PRO A 196 -11.37 31.85 -2.06
CA PRO A 196 -10.32 31.09 -2.74
C PRO A 196 -10.34 29.64 -2.24
N THR A 197 -10.48 28.69 -3.17
CA THR A 197 -10.34 27.27 -2.89
C THR A 197 -8.96 27.04 -2.27
N PRO A 198 -8.85 26.38 -1.12
CA PRO A 198 -7.55 26.14 -0.49
C PRO A 198 -6.65 25.40 -1.49
N THR A 199 -5.49 25.99 -1.78
CA THR A 199 -4.47 25.35 -2.61
C THR A 199 -4.07 24.02 -1.93
N PRO A 200 -4.15 22.88 -2.61
CA PRO A 200 -3.77 21.62 -2.01
C PRO A 200 -2.31 21.69 -1.58
N THR A 201 -2.06 21.40 -0.30
CA THR A 201 -0.69 21.27 0.22
C THR A 201 0.03 20.22 -0.61
N PRO A 202 1.21 20.50 -1.18
CA PRO A 202 1.92 19.52 -1.97
C PRO A 202 2.21 18.28 -1.12
N GLU A 203 1.81 17.12 -1.62
CA GLU A 203 2.11 15.85 -0.95
C GLU A 203 3.63 15.69 -0.80
N PRO A 204 4.10 15.21 0.37
CA PRO A 204 5.53 15.01 0.59
C PRO A 204 6.12 14.05 -0.45
N GLN A 205 7.27 14.43 -0.99
CA GLN A 205 7.99 13.60 -1.95
C GLN A 205 8.69 12.46 -1.22
N ARG A 206 8.13 11.26 -1.32
CA ARG A 206 8.70 10.04 -0.74
C ARG A 206 9.62 9.33 -1.70
N ARG A 207 10.66 8.69 -1.15
CA ARG A 207 11.54 7.75 -1.83
C ARG A 207 11.72 6.48 -1.00
N LEU A 208 11.96 5.37 -1.67
CA LEU A 208 12.24 4.08 -1.04
C LEU A 208 13.71 3.72 -1.20
N VAL A 209 14.28 3.09 -0.18
CA VAL A 209 15.61 2.47 -0.23
C VAL A 209 15.48 1.03 0.22
N LEU A 210 15.72 0.08 -0.66
CA LEU A 210 15.81 -1.34 -0.32
C LEU A 210 17.26 -1.69 0.02
N LEU A 211 17.49 -2.06 1.26
CA LEU A 211 18.75 -2.58 1.77
C LEU A 211 18.70 -4.10 1.73
N ARG A 212 19.23 -4.72 0.65
CA ARG A 212 19.12 -6.18 0.42
C ARG A 212 19.77 -7.00 1.54
N ALA A 213 20.97 -6.63 1.96
CA ALA A 213 21.70 -7.32 3.03
C ALA A 213 20.96 -7.27 4.36
N GLU A 214 20.27 -6.15 4.63
CA GLU A 214 19.49 -5.98 5.86
C GLU A 214 18.06 -6.53 5.75
N ARG A 215 17.61 -6.84 4.53
CA ARG A 215 16.25 -7.31 4.26
C ARG A 215 15.20 -6.31 4.74
N LEU A 216 15.45 -5.03 4.48
CA LEU A 216 14.67 -3.91 4.97
C LEU A 216 14.40 -2.91 3.84
N ILE A 217 13.19 -2.37 3.78
CA ILE A 217 12.85 -1.22 2.97
C ILE A 217 12.67 -0.02 3.89
N GLU A 218 13.37 1.05 3.61
CA GLU A 218 13.26 2.34 4.27
C GLU A 218 12.44 3.30 3.42
N VAL A 219 11.57 4.09 4.06
CA VAL A 219 10.78 5.15 3.43
C VAL A 219 11.29 6.49 3.93
N TYR A 220 11.62 7.37 2.99
CA TYR A 220 12.12 8.70 3.28
C TYR A 220 11.15 9.79 2.81
N GLU A 221 11.05 10.85 3.59
CA GLU A 221 10.52 12.16 3.18
C GLU A 221 11.67 13.18 3.24
N GLY A 222 12.14 13.62 2.05
CA GLY A 222 13.42 14.32 1.98
C GLY A 222 14.56 13.43 2.45
N ASP A 223 15.30 13.88 3.48
CA ASP A 223 16.40 13.13 4.09
C ASP A 223 16.00 12.41 5.40
N HIS A 224 14.75 12.55 5.84
CA HIS A 224 14.25 11.93 7.06
C HIS A 224 13.64 10.56 6.76
N ILE A 225 14.06 9.53 7.49
CA ILE A 225 13.40 8.23 7.49
C ILE A 225 12.10 8.34 8.29
N VAL A 226 10.99 7.95 7.66
CA VAL A 226 9.65 8.06 8.24
C VAL A 226 8.97 6.70 8.47
N ALA A 227 9.51 5.64 7.85
CA ALA A 227 9.02 4.28 8.06
C ALA A 227 10.07 3.26 7.61
N CYS A 228 9.97 2.04 8.12
CA CYS A 228 10.71 0.90 7.58
C CYS A 228 9.89 -0.39 7.64
N PHE A 229 10.19 -1.32 6.73
CA PHE A 229 9.46 -2.57 6.55
C PHE A 229 10.40 -3.74 6.34
N PRO A 230 10.28 -4.82 7.12
CA PRO A 230 10.95 -6.08 6.83
C PRO A 230 10.51 -6.64 5.49
N CYS A 231 11.43 -7.21 4.75
CA CYS A 231 11.11 -7.79 3.45
C CYS A 231 11.98 -9.01 3.12
N THR A 232 11.59 -9.75 2.09
CA THR A 232 12.43 -10.74 1.43
C THR A 232 12.80 -10.23 0.04
N PRO A 233 14.05 -9.77 -0.19
CA PRO A 233 14.46 -9.07 -1.42
C PRO A 233 15.03 -10.04 -2.49
N GLY A 234 14.29 -11.05 -2.86
CA GLY A 234 14.79 -12.10 -3.75
C GLY A 234 15.49 -13.24 -3.00
N SER A 235 15.99 -14.22 -3.74
CA SER A 235 16.88 -15.27 -3.22
C SER A 235 18.35 -14.88 -3.47
N THR A 236 19.26 -15.71 -2.98
CA THR A 236 20.68 -15.59 -3.26
C THR A 236 20.96 -15.80 -4.76
N GLU A 237 20.22 -16.71 -5.40
CA GLU A 237 20.37 -17.07 -6.81
C GLU A 237 19.70 -16.04 -7.74
N ILE A 238 18.57 -15.47 -7.31
CA ILE A 238 17.83 -14.48 -8.09
C ILE A 238 17.52 -13.27 -7.20
N PRO A 239 18.52 -12.43 -6.92
CA PRO A 239 18.33 -11.24 -6.11
C PRO A 239 17.60 -10.14 -6.90
N VAL A 240 16.93 -9.24 -6.17
CA VAL A 240 16.47 -7.97 -6.78
C VAL A 240 17.71 -7.21 -7.26
N PRO A 241 17.75 -6.80 -8.53
CA PRO A 241 18.92 -6.11 -9.06
C PRO A 241 19.16 -4.75 -8.40
N GLU A 242 20.41 -4.44 -8.11
CA GLU A 242 20.82 -3.10 -7.67
C GLU A 242 20.46 -2.04 -8.69
N GLY A 243 20.28 -0.82 -8.22
CA GLY A 243 20.03 0.31 -9.10
C GLY A 243 18.90 1.22 -8.65
N LYS A 244 18.52 2.11 -9.56
CA LYS A 244 17.46 3.11 -9.33
C LYS A 244 16.25 2.78 -10.20
N TRP A 245 15.15 2.56 -9.56
CA TRP A 245 13.88 2.17 -10.15
C TRP A 245 12.78 3.19 -9.78
N LYS A 246 11.60 3.01 -10.33
CA LYS A 246 10.41 3.81 -9.98
C LYS A 246 9.19 2.90 -9.87
N ILE A 247 8.31 3.20 -8.94
CA ILE A 247 7.01 2.55 -8.85
C ILE A 247 6.19 2.89 -10.10
N THR A 248 5.65 1.87 -10.75
CA THR A 248 4.80 2.03 -11.96
C THR A 248 3.33 2.10 -11.63
N GLY A 249 2.92 1.55 -10.49
CA GLY A 249 1.55 1.56 -9.99
C GLY A 249 1.34 0.50 -8.92
N ASN A 250 0.17 0.56 -8.29
CA ASN A 250 -0.25 -0.37 -7.25
C ASN A 250 -1.57 -1.01 -7.67
N ILE A 251 -1.66 -2.33 -7.56
CA ILE A 251 -2.87 -3.12 -7.79
C ILE A 251 -3.24 -3.76 -6.46
N LEU A 252 -4.49 -3.57 -6.04
CA LEU A 252 -5.07 -4.25 -4.89
C LEU A 252 -5.79 -5.51 -5.37
N LEU A 253 -5.75 -6.56 -4.55
CA LEU A 253 -6.34 -7.86 -4.86
C LEU A 253 -5.96 -8.36 -6.28
N PRO A 254 -4.65 -8.47 -6.57
CA PRO A 254 -4.20 -8.83 -7.92
C PRO A 254 -4.53 -10.29 -8.24
N TYR A 255 -4.94 -10.57 -9.49
CA TYR A 255 -4.78 -11.91 -10.05
C TYR A 255 -3.29 -12.19 -10.25
N PHE A 256 -2.88 -13.40 -9.96
CA PHE A 256 -1.49 -13.83 -10.12
C PHE A 256 -1.34 -14.90 -11.20
N ARG A 257 -0.61 -14.56 -12.28
CA ARG A 257 -0.23 -15.55 -13.28
C ARG A 257 0.92 -16.39 -12.72
N TRP A 258 0.60 -17.58 -12.22
CA TRP A 258 1.58 -18.54 -11.80
C TRP A 258 2.12 -19.30 -13.03
N ASP A 259 3.40 -19.12 -13.31
CA ASP A 259 4.08 -19.71 -14.45
C ASP A 259 5.40 -20.32 -13.94
N LYS A 260 5.41 -21.66 -13.86
CA LYS A 260 6.57 -22.39 -13.33
C LYS A 260 7.83 -22.10 -14.14
N SER A 261 7.72 -22.01 -15.46
CA SER A 261 8.85 -21.74 -16.34
C SER A 261 9.48 -20.37 -16.06
N ILE A 262 8.66 -19.32 -15.88
CA ILE A 262 9.18 -18.00 -15.47
C ILE A 262 9.93 -18.08 -14.15
N LEU A 263 9.38 -18.80 -13.18
CA LEU A 263 10.00 -18.92 -11.86
C LEU A 263 11.33 -19.67 -11.91
N GLU A 264 11.46 -20.67 -12.76
CA GLU A 264 12.67 -21.51 -12.88
C GLU A 264 13.69 -20.98 -13.89
N THR A 265 13.24 -20.43 -15.02
CA THR A 265 14.10 -20.09 -16.17
C THR A 265 14.05 -18.61 -16.57
N GLY A 266 13.11 -17.84 -16.06
CA GLY A 266 12.85 -16.47 -16.49
C GLY A 266 12.10 -16.36 -17.82
N VAL A 267 11.74 -17.49 -18.47
CA VAL A 267 11.06 -17.54 -19.76
C VAL A 267 9.60 -17.91 -19.56
N ARG A 268 8.69 -17.16 -20.22
CA ARG A 268 7.24 -17.44 -20.15
C ARG A 268 6.91 -18.74 -20.85
N SER A 269 6.07 -19.56 -20.20
CA SER A 269 5.44 -20.72 -20.83
C SER A 269 4.05 -20.36 -21.37
N GLU A 270 3.53 -21.22 -22.25
CA GLU A 270 2.12 -21.15 -22.68
C GLU A 270 1.18 -21.70 -21.62
N THR A 271 1.68 -22.60 -20.75
CA THR A 271 0.92 -23.22 -19.67
C THR A 271 1.17 -22.46 -18.38
N ALA A 272 0.23 -21.63 -17.95
CA ALA A 272 0.26 -20.93 -16.67
C ALA A 272 -1.14 -20.92 -16.07
N TYR A 273 -1.21 -20.86 -14.74
CA TYR A 273 -2.44 -20.77 -13.99
C TYR A 273 -2.71 -19.32 -13.58
N ASN A 274 -3.97 -18.87 -13.73
CA ASN A 274 -4.38 -17.54 -13.28
C ASN A 274 -5.03 -17.65 -11.91
N LEU A 275 -4.20 -17.51 -10.86
CA LEU A 275 -4.64 -17.63 -9.49
C LEU A 275 -5.51 -16.42 -9.10
N PRO A 276 -6.69 -16.65 -8.48
CA PRO A 276 -7.56 -15.57 -8.05
C PRO A 276 -6.96 -14.76 -6.89
N PRO A 277 -7.47 -13.54 -6.66
CA PRO A 277 -7.00 -12.69 -5.58
C PRO A 277 -7.38 -13.25 -4.20
N GLY A 278 -6.65 -12.79 -3.18
CA GLY A 278 -6.96 -13.09 -1.79
C GLY A 278 -5.74 -13.03 -0.89
N PRO A 279 -5.91 -13.07 0.43
CA PRO A 279 -4.81 -13.00 1.38
C PRO A 279 -3.84 -14.17 1.22
N ASN A 280 -4.32 -15.36 0.84
CA ASN A 280 -3.51 -16.55 0.59
C ASN A 280 -3.03 -16.68 -0.87
N SER A 281 -3.08 -15.61 -1.66
CA SER A 281 -2.38 -15.55 -2.94
C SER A 281 -0.87 -15.53 -2.71
N PRO A 282 -0.06 -16.18 -3.56
CA PRO A 282 1.40 -16.10 -3.50
C PRO A 282 1.96 -14.67 -3.53
N VAL A 283 1.20 -13.74 -4.12
CA VAL A 283 1.54 -12.30 -4.14
C VAL A 283 0.71 -11.47 -3.15
N GLY A 284 -0.03 -12.14 -2.28
CA GLY A 284 -0.88 -11.50 -1.28
C GLY A 284 -1.93 -10.57 -1.88
N ILE A 285 -2.24 -9.52 -1.14
CA ILE A 285 -3.34 -8.61 -1.44
C ILE A 285 -2.93 -7.32 -2.17
N VAL A 286 -1.64 -7.09 -2.36
CA VAL A 286 -1.09 -5.90 -3.03
C VAL A 286 0.05 -6.28 -3.95
N TRP A 287 0.03 -5.72 -5.15
CA TRP A 287 1.17 -5.72 -6.07
C TRP A 287 1.56 -4.28 -6.40
N MET A 288 2.81 -3.93 -6.13
CA MET A 288 3.43 -2.65 -6.49
C MET A 288 4.49 -2.91 -7.55
N GLY A 289 4.18 -2.63 -8.82
CA GLY A 289 5.11 -2.81 -9.92
C GLY A 289 6.25 -1.79 -9.90
N ILE A 290 7.43 -2.18 -10.36
CA ILE A 290 8.52 -1.26 -10.64
C ILE A 290 8.81 -1.22 -12.15
N ASN A 291 9.56 -0.23 -12.62
CA ASN A 291 9.91 -0.08 -14.03
C ASN A 291 10.99 -1.07 -14.52
N ARG A 292 11.03 -2.25 -13.90
CA ARG A 292 11.74 -3.44 -14.36
C ARG A 292 10.71 -4.54 -14.66
N PRO A 293 10.71 -5.13 -15.85
CA PRO A 293 9.78 -6.19 -16.21
C PRO A 293 9.81 -7.36 -15.21
N SER A 294 8.65 -7.86 -14.85
CA SER A 294 8.46 -9.03 -13.99
C SER A 294 8.96 -8.89 -12.55
N VAL A 295 9.32 -7.68 -12.10
CA VAL A 295 9.74 -7.41 -10.71
C VAL A 295 8.80 -6.43 -10.05
N GLY A 296 8.46 -6.69 -8.80
CA GLY A 296 7.62 -5.83 -7.98
C GLY A 296 7.78 -6.10 -6.49
N MET A 297 7.12 -5.27 -5.71
CA MET A 297 6.94 -5.48 -4.27
C MET A 297 5.51 -5.96 -4.05
N HIS A 298 5.31 -6.94 -3.19
CA HIS A 298 3.99 -7.54 -3.01
C HIS A 298 3.82 -8.19 -1.64
N GLY A 299 2.57 -8.46 -1.26
CA GLY A 299 2.24 -9.24 -0.08
C GLY A 299 2.63 -10.71 -0.21
N THR A 300 2.27 -11.53 0.77
CA THR A 300 2.56 -12.97 0.76
C THR A 300 1.53 -13.74 1.58
N ASN A 301 1.32 -14.99 1.20
CA ASN A 301 0.59 -15.99 1.99
C ASN A 301 1.45 -16.64 3.08
N SER A 302 2.68 -16.22 3.25
CA SER A 302 3.64 -16.83 4.19
C SER A 302 4.42 -15.76 4.93
N PRO A 303 3.77 -14.97 5.80
CA PRO A 303 4.41 -13.87 6.53
C PRO A 303 5.50 -14.34 7.48
N ASP A 304 5.45 -15.60 7.94
CA ASP A 304 6.48 -16.27 8.74
C ASP A 304 7.81 -16.44 8.00
N ARG A 305 7.80 -16.33 6.67
CA ARG A 305 9.00 -16.48 5.83
C ARG A 305 9.65 -15.15 5.43
N ILE A 306 9.12 -14.03 5.87
CA ILE A 306 9.74 -12.72 5.63
C ILE A 306 11.14 -12.68 6.26
N GLY A 307 12.10 -12.17 5.47
CA GLY A 307 13.52 -12.15 5.85
C GLY A 307 14.26 -13.47 5.62
N ARG A 308 13.60 -14.54 5.18
CA ARG A 308 14.26 -15.80 4.77
C ARG A 308 14.41 -15.81 3.24
N ASN A 309 15.60 -16.20 2.74
CA ASN A 309 15.94 -16.16 1.32
C ASN A 309 15.15 -17.20 0.51
N GLN A 310 13.97 -16.84 0.00
CA GLN A 310 13.10 -17.75 -0.74
C GLN A 310 12.20 -17.03 -1.79
N SER A 311 12.64 -15.96 -2.43
CA SER A 311 11.87 -15.34 -3.51
C SER A 311 12.58 -15.41 -4.85
N HIS A 312 11.81 -15.42 -5.95
CA HIS A 312 12.33 -15.49 -7.33
C HIS A 312 12.48 -14.08 -7.93
N GLY A 313 13.21 -13.18 -7.22
CA GLY A 313 13.52 -11.84 -7.75
C GLY A 313 12.51 -10.73 -7.42
N CYS A 314 11.39 -11.04 -6.76
CA CYS A 314 10.45 -10.03 -6.25
C CYS A 314 10.70 -9.71 -4.76
N ILE A 315 10.17 -8.58 -4.32
CA ILE A 315 10.29 -8.13 -2.93
C ILE A 315 8.99 -8.51 -2.19
N ARG A 316 9.08 -9.45 -1.24
CA ARG A 316 7.94 -9.88 -0.45
C ARG A 316 7.84 -9.10 0.86
N LEU A 317 6.62 -8.72 1.22
CA LEU A 317 6.24 -8.14 2.51
C LEU A 317 5.10 -8.95 3.12
N ALA A 318 4.90 -8.86 4.42
CA ALA A 318 3.65 -9.31 5.01
C ALA A 318 2.46 -8.52 4.41
N ASN A 319 1.25 -9.09 4.38
CA ASN A 319 0.10 -8.44 3.76
C ASN A 319 -0.22 -7.08 4.40
N TRP A 320 -0.19 -6.98 5.74
CA TRP A 320 -0.41 -5.73 6.46
C TRP A 320 0.65 -4.68 6.14
N ASP A 321 1.91 -5.08 5.97
CA ASP A 321 3.01 -4.19 5.59
C ASP A 321 2.92 -3.75 4.13
N ALA A 322 2.56 -4.66 3.22
CA ALA A 322 2.33 -4.34 1.81
C ALA A 322 1.16 -3.36 1.65
N PHE A 323 0.09 -3.52 2.45
CA PHE A 323 -1.04 -2.61 2.47
C PHE A 323 -0.67 -1.24 3.03
N ALA A 324 0.08 -1.19 4.13
CA ALA A 324 0.59 0.07 4.68
C ALA A 324 1.51 0.78 3.67
N MET A 325 2.47 0.07 3.07
CA MET A 325 3.40 0.64 2.10
C MET A 325 2.69 1.15 0.83
N CYS A 326 1.69 0.45 0.31
CA CYS A 326 0.98 0.88 -0.90
C CYS A 326 0.21 2.19 -0.73
N GLN A 327 -0.02 2.64 0.51
CA GLN A 327 -0.62 3.94 0.83
C GLN A 327 0.44 5.04 0.96
N LEU A 328 1.71 4.67 1.16
CA LEU A 328 2.83 5.61 1.24
C LEU A 328 3.43 5.94 -0.12
N VAL A 329 3.18 5.11 -1.15
CA VAL A 329 3.81 5.23 -2.47
C VAL A 329 2.78 5.43 -3.58
N LYS A 330 3.19 6.12 -4.63
CA LYS A 330 2.40 6.35 -5.84
C LYS A 330 3.24 6.09 -7.10
N LYS A 331 2.59 6.08 -8.27
CA LYS A 331 3.30 6.02 -9.55
C LYS A 331 4.36 7.12 -9.63
N GLY A 332 5.58 6.74 -9.97
CA GLY A 332 6.72 7.65 -10.05
C GLY A 332 7.57 7.71 -8.77
N THR A 333 7.11 7.18 -7.62
CA THR A 333 7.93 7.12 -6.39
C THR A 333 9.26 6.44 -6.68
N PRO A 334 10.41 7.08 -6.39
CA PRO A 334 11.74 6.47 -6.59
C PRO A 334 11.97 5.30 -5.63
N LEU A 335 12.61 4.25 -6.15
CA LEU A 335 13.12 3.12 -5.39
C LEU A 335 14.60 2.94 -5.72
N GLU A 336 15.45 3.01 -4.73
CA GLU A 336 16.86 2.65 -4.84
C GLU A 336 17.08 1.29 -4.20
N VAL A 337 17.78 0.39 -4.90
CA VAL A 337 18.14 -0.95 -4.41
C VAL A 337 19.66 -0.98 -4.21
N ARG A 338 20.09 -1.29 -2.98
CA ARG A 338 21.50 -1.37 -2.55
C ARG A 338 21.86 -2.75 -2.01
#